data_510d753da8bb5acecaaa76ad2cd13f82
#
_entry.id   510d753da8bb5acecaaa76ad2cd13f82
#
_cell.length_a   1.000
_cell.length_b   1.000
_cell.length_c   1.000
_cell.angle_alpha   90.00
_cell.angle_beta   90.00
_cell.angle_gamma   90.00
#
_symmetry.space_group_name_H-M   'P 1'
#
loop_
_entity.id
_entity.type
_entity.pdbx_description
1 polymer ?
#
loop_
_entity_poly.entity_id
_entity_poly.type
_entity_poly.pdbx_seq_one_letter_code
_entity_poly.pdbx_strand_id
1 'polypeptide(L)'
;MTLLCAAVMISCGGNKEKSAECNGNHAECTHQCEGEKKCDGNHQDCTGNCDDCTNKCEEQAVTGPVILDAETFAQKVADINNPEWKYLGDKPALVDFYADWCGPCKMIAPSLEEIAAEKAGELYVYKVNVDNTPELAHHFKVQGIPTLVLIPMEGEPIVKVGAMPKEGIVEFIETNLNK
;
A
#
# COMPACT_ATOMS: atom_id res chain seq x y z
N MET A 1 -13.93 73.70 6.31
CA MET A 1 -13.04 72.58 5.95
C MET A 1 -13.55 71.36 6.68
N THR A 2 -14.34 70.56 5.98
CA THR A 2 -15.09 69.44 6.54
C THR A 2 -14.48 68.15 6.02
N LEU A 3 -13.86 67.38 6.88
CA LEU A 3 -13.27 66.07 6.56
C LEU A 3 -14.37 64.99 6.55
N LEU A 4 -14.66 64.42 5.38
CA LEU A 4 -15.53 63.26 5.25
C LEU A 4 -14.70 62.00 5.51
N CYS A 5 -15.02 61.28 6.58
CA CYS A 5 -14.54 59.96 6.85
C CYS A 5 -15.48 58.95 6.18
N ALA A 6 -15.02 58.29 5.10
CA ALA A 6 -15.74 57.19 4.46
C ALA A 6 -15.41 55.91 5.18
N ALA A 7 -16.35 55.35 5.92
CA ALA A 7 -16.26 54.03 6.50
C ALA A 7 -16.54 52.96 5.44
N VAL A 8 -15.54 52.16 5.11
CA VAL A 8 -15.67 50.95 4.26
C VAL A 8 -16.18 49.81 5.14
N MET A 9 -17.42 49.43 4.97
CA MET A 9 -18.03 48.25 5.55
C MET A 9 -17.58 47.02 4.74
N ILE A 10 -16.65 46.25 5.27
CA ILE A 10 -16.31 44.94 4.74
C ILE A 10 -17.37 43.96 5.23
N SER A 11 -18.28 43.60 4.31
CA SER A 11 -19.26 42.54 4.51
C SER A 11 -18.56 41.17 4.50
N CYS A 12 -18.37 40.58 5.66
CA CYS A 12 -18.02 39.14 5.76
C CYS A 12 -19.25 38.31 5.43
N GLY A 13 -19.36 37.88 4.18
CA GLY A 13 -20.30 36.85 3.75
C GLY A 13 -19.89 35.50 4.36
N GLY A 14 -20.56 35.10 5.44
CA GLY A 14 -20.43 33.77 5.97
C GLY A 14 -21.04 32.76 5.01
N ASN A 15 -20.21 31.93 4.37
CA ASN A 15 -20.65 30.72 3.70
C ASN A 15 -21.08 29.72 4.80
N LYS A 16 -22.37 29.52 4.94
CA LYS A 16 -22.95 28.42 5.68
C LYS A 16 -22.68 27.16 4.86
N GLU A 17 -21.64 26.45 5.21
CA GLU A 17 -21.44 25.06 4.76
C GLU A 17 -22.55 24.22 5.35
N LYS A 18 -23.31 23.60 4.46
CA LYS A 18 -24.37 22.66 4.80
C LYS A 18 -23.73 21.44 5.45
N SER A 19 -24.01 21.26 6.74
CA SER A 19 -23.81 19.98 7.41
C SER A 19 -24.63 18.93 6.69
N ALA A 20 -23.97 18.00 5.99
CA ALA A 20 -24.60 16.82 5.42
C ALA A 20 -24.91 15.86 6.57
N GLU A 21 -26.18 15.71 6.89
CA GLU A 21 -26.67 14.69 7.82
C GLU A 21 -26.48 13.32 7.19
N CYS A 22 -25.71 12.46 7.83
CA CYS A 22 -25.59 11.05 7.48
C CYS A 22 -26.89 10.33 7.81
N ASN A 23 -27.72 10.09 6.82
CA ASN A 23 -28.96 9.32 6.98
C ASN A 23 -28.67 7.82 6.78
N GLY A 24 -28.12 7.14 7.74
CA GLY A 24 -28.17 5.69 7.96
C GLY A 24 -28.22 4.68 6.80
N ASN A 25 -28.01 5.09 5.55
CA ASN A 25 -28.01 4.21 4.38
C ASN A 25 -26.59 4.08 3.83
N HIS A 26 -25.98 2.95 4.09
CA HIS A 26 -24.59 2.58 3.83
C HIS A 26 -24.12 2.51 2.37
N ALA A 27 -24.89 3.03 1.41
CA ALA A 27 -24.56 2.88 -0.02
C ALA A 27 -23.84 4.07 -0.66
N GLU A 28 -23.74 5.23 0.01
CA GLU A 28 -23.20 6.45 -0.61
C GLU A 28 -22.44 7.36 0.37
N CYS A 29 -21.41 6.85 1.01
CA CYS A 29 -20.39 7.72 1.61
C CYS A 29 -19.31 8.01 0.56
N THR A 30 -19.57 8.97 -0.32
CA THR A 30 -18.58 9.53 -1.24
C THR A 30 -17.88 10.73 -0.63
N HIS A 31 -17.37 10.63 0.59
CA HIS A 31 -16.44 11.62 1.08
C HIS A 31 -15.03 11.23 0.67
N GLN A 32 -14.51 11.93 -0.34
CA GLN A 32 -13.10 12.02 -0.61
C GLN A 32 -12.43 12.70 0.59
N CYS A 33 -11.78 11.92 1.42
CA CYS A 33 -10.73 12.44 2.29
C CYS A 33 -9.59 12.86 1.36
N GLU A 34 -9.22 14.13 1.32
CA GLU A 34 -8.01 14.59 0.64
C GLU A 34 -6.80 13.99 1.33
N GLY A 35 -6.26 12.92 0.73
CA GLY A 35 -5.17 12.10 1.23
C GLY A 35 -5.59 10.64 1.15
N GLU A 36 -5.28 10.00 0.05
CA GLU A 36 -5.42 8.61 -0.39
C GLU A 36 -5.55 7.49 0.68
N LYS A 37 -6.57 7.57 1.55
CA LYS A 37 -6.91 6.47 2.47
C LYS A 37 -8.37 6.11 2.25
N LYS A 38 -8.61 5.05 1.48
CA LYS A 38 -9.92 4.41 1.37
C LYS A 38 -10.26 3.80 2.73
N CYS A 39 -11.36 4.24 3.32
CA CYS A 39 -12.00 3.50 4.41
C CYS A 39 -12.61 2.24 3.81
N ASP A 40 -12.09 1.07 4.15
CA ASP A 40 -12.71 -0.22 3.86
C ASP A 40 -13.91 -0.39 4.79
N GLY A 41 -15.08 -0.48 4.18
CA GLY A 41 -16.43 -0.43 4.70
C GLY A 41 -16.85 -1.40 5.81
N ASN A 42 -16.12 -1.52 6.92
CA ASN A 42 -16.56 -2.29 8.07
C ASN A 42 -16.78 -1.37 9.29
N HIS A 43 -17.78 -0.48 9.18
CA HIS A 43 -18.21 0.39 10.26
C HIS A 43 -19.43 -0.17 10.96
N GLN A 44 -19.22 -0.96 12.04
CA GLN A 44 -20.31 -1.36 12.93
C GLN A 44 -20.54 -0.40 14.12
N ASP A 45 -19.74 0.67 14.27
CA ASP A 45 -19.83 1.60 15.38
C ASP A 45 -19.57 3.09 15.02
N CYS A 46 -20.30 3.62 14.03
CA CYS A 46 -20.36 5.07 13.86
C CYS A 46 -21.60 5.65 14.54
N THR A 47 -21.62 5.71 15.87
CA THR A 47 -22.56 6.49 16.68
C THR A 47 -21.91 7.76 17.24
N GLY A 48 -21.12 8.48 16.44
CA GLY A 48 -20.40 9.67 16.87
C GLY A 48 -20.37 10.74 15.79
N ASN A 49 -20.47 11.98 16.24
CA ASN A 49 -20.38 13.20 15.47
C ASN A 49 -19.12 13.17 14.57
N CYS A 50 -19.25 13.55 13.29
CA CYS A 50 -18.13 13.56 12.30
C CYS A 50 -16.95 14.48 12.65
N ASP A 51 -17.01 15.20 13.75
CA ASP A 51 -15.94 16.11 14.21
C ASP A 51 -14.80 15.39 14.96
N ASP A 52 -14.95 14.09 15.26
CA ASP A 52 -13.95 13.31 16.00
C ASP A 52 -13.19 12.29 15.11
N CYS A 53 -13.28 12.41 13.78
CA CYS A 53 -12.46 11.63 12.84
C CYS A 53 -11.04 12.20 12.70
N THR A 54 -10.54 12.90 13.74
CA THR A 54 -9.17 13.34 13.80
C THR A 54 -8.23 12.18 14.13
N ASN A 55 -7.55 11.67 13.09
CA ASN A 55 -6.25 11.02 13.21
C ASN A 55 -6.14 9.66 13.89
N LYS A 56 -7.09 8.73 13.72
CA LYS A 56 -6.82 7.33 14.04
C LYS A 56 -7.04 6.38 12.86
N CYS A 57 -6.52 6.77 11.67
CA CYS A 57 -6.08 5.74 10.74
C CYS A 57 -4.74 5.22 11.30
N GLU A 58 -4.79 4.42 12.35
CA GLU A 58 -3.68 3.53 12.67
C GLU A 58 -3.45 2.74 11.39
N GLU A 59 -2.27 2.86 10.85
CA GLU A 59 -1.74 1.98 9.82
C GLU A 59 -1.88 0.56 10.38
N GLN A 60 -3.04 -0.07 10.07
CA GLN A 60 -3.28 -1.44 10.47
C GLN A 60 -2.13 -2.21 9.86
N ALA A 61 -1.30 -2.81 10.70
CA ALA A 61 -0.23 -3.67 10.25
C ALA A 61 -0.86 -4.69 9.30
N VAL A 62 -0.53 -4.56 8.01
CA VAL A 62 -1.05 -5.47 6.98
C VAL A 62 -0.51 -6.83 7.33
N THR A 63 -1.35 -7.69 7.91
CA THR A 63 -0.96 -8.99 8.43
C THR A 63 -0.89 -10.07 7.34
N GLY A 64 -1.00 -9.68 6.06
CA GLY A 64 -0.95 -10.59 4.93
C GLY A 64 -0.30 -9.97 3.69
N PRO A 65 0.00 -10.80 2.66
CA PRO A 65 0.56 -10.31 1.41
C PRO A 65 -0.38 -9.35 0.68
N VAL A 66 0.14 -8.22 0.21
CA VAL A 66 -0.60 -7.20 -0.56
C VAL A 66 -0.36 -7.41 -2.04
N ILE A 67 -1.45 -7.46 -2.82
CA ILE A 67 -1.36 -7.55 -4.29
C ILE A 67 -1.07 -6.14 -4.84
N LEU A 68 -0.06 -6.05 -5.69
CA LEU A 68 0.30 -4.81 -6.37
C LEU A 68 0.09 -4.96 -7.89
N ASP A 69 -0.41 -3.91 -8.51
CA ASP A 69 -0.32 -3.64 -9.93
C ASP A 69 0.88 -2.73 -10.23
N ALA A 70 1.09 -2.37 -11.50
CA ALA A 70 2.24 -1.55 -11.89
C ALA A 70 2.23 -0.15 -11.26
N GLU A 71 1.05 0.45 -11.11
CA GLU A 71 0.90 1.79 -10.53
C GLU A 71 1.20 1.78 -9.03
N THR A 72 0.58 0.88 -8.28
CA THR A 72 0.81 0.73 -6.84
C THR A 72 2.22 0.24 -6.52
N PHE A 73 2.85 -0.54 -7.43
CA PHE A 73 4.25 -0.91 -7.31
C PHE A 73 5.15 0.32 -7.42
N ALA A 74 4.90 1.19 -8.42
CA ALA A 74 5.66 2.42 -8.60
C ALA A 74 5.53 3.40 -7.41
N GLN A 75 4.39 3.39 -6.72
CA GLN A 75 4.15 4.25 -5.55
C GLN A 75 4.75 3.68 -4.26
N LYS A 76 4.75 2.35 -4.07
CA LYS A 76 5.11 1.70 -2.79
C LYS A 76 6.50 1.07 -2.79
N VAL A 77 6.98 0.67 -3.96
CA VAL A 77 8.23 -0.10 -4.07
C VAL A 77 9.29 0.70 -4.82
N ALA A 78 9.12 0.89 -6.11
CA ALA A 78 10.06 1.65 -6.93
C ALA A 78 9.45 2.01 -8.29
N ASP A 79 9.80 3.16 -8.83
CA ASP A 79 9.50 3.51 -10.21
C ASP A 79 10.51 2.84 -11.15
N ILE A 80 10.06 1.80 -11.85
CA ILE A 80 10.89 1.03 -12.79
C ILE A 80 11.28 1.81 -14.06
N ASN A 81 10.66 2.97 -14.32
CA ASN A 81 11.03 3.84 -15.44
C ASN A 81 12.22 4.76 -15.07
N ASN A 82 12.57 4.84 -13.79
CA ASN A 82 13.77 5.56 -13.36
C ASN A 82 15.00 4.69 -13.65
N PRO A 83 16.05 5.23 -14.33
CA PRO A 83 17.28 4.48 -14.59
C PRO A 83 18.07 4.13 -13.32
N GLU A 84 17.86 4.88 -12.24
CA GLU A 84 18.46 4.60 -10.94
C GLU A 84 17.47 3.84 -10.06
N TRP A 85 17.87 2.66 -9.58
CA TRP A 85 17.08 1.91 -8.61
C TRP A 85 16.96 2.70 -7.31
N LYS A 86 15.74 2.99 -6.92
CA LYS A 86 15.45 3.67 -5.65
C LYS A 86 14.25 3.01 -4.98
N TYR A 87 14.49 2.32 -3.89
CA TYR A 87 13.43 1.78 -3.06
C TYR A 87 12.72 2.91 -2.29
N LEU A 88 11.39 2.86 -2.22
CA LEU A 88 10.54 3.88 -1.61
C LEU A 88 9.99 3.49 -0.24
N GLY A 89 10.08 2.20 0.12
CA GLY A 89 9.56 1.69 1.40
C GLY A 89 10.42 2.11 2.60
N ASP A 90 9.84 2.04 3.78
CA ASP A 90 10.49 2.28 5.08
C ASP A 90 10.92 0.98 5.79
N LYS A 91 10.66 -0.17 5.18
CA LYS A 91 11.04 -1.52 5.63
C LYS A 91 11.38 -2.37 4.42
N PRO A 92 12.23 -3.40 4.55
CA PRO A 92 12.51 -4.30 3.44
C PRO A 92 11.21 -4.95 2.92
N ALA A 93 11.24 -5.39 1.66
CA ALA A 93 10.09 -6.02 1.03
C ALA A 93 10.46 -7.35 0.36
N LEU A 94 9.55 -8.31 0.44
CA LEU A 94 9.56 -9.54 -0.35
C LEU A 94 8.44 -9.47 -1.38
N VAL A 95 8.78 -9.58 -2.66
CA VAL A 95 7.82 -9.56 -3.78
C VAL A 95 7.74 -10.94 -4.40
N ASP A 96 6.54 -11.54 -4.41
CA ASP A 96 6.24 -12.81 -5.09
C ASP A 96 5.65 -12.54 -6.47
N PHE A 97 6.40 -12.88 -7.51
CA PHE A 97 5.90 -12.91 -8.88
C PHE A 97 5.20 -14.22 -9.15
N TYR A 98 3.90 -14.17 -9.38
CA TYR A 98 3.02 -15.33 -9.51
C TYR A 98 2.06 -15.22 -10.69
N ALA A 99 1.32 -16.29 -10.98
CA ALA A 99 0.12 -16.27 -11.81
C ALA A 99 -0.95 -17.20 -11.24
N ASP A 100 -2.22 -16.96 -11.59
CA ASP A 100 -3.35 -17.72 -11.06
C ASP A 100 -3.38 -19.19 -11.51
N TRP A 101 -2.81 -19.49 -12.67
CA TRP A 101 -2.67 -20.83 -13.22
C TRP A 101 -1.44 -21.59 -12.68
N CYS A 102 -0.53 -20.92 -11.96
CA CYS A 102 0.73 -21.50 -11.49
C CYS A 102 0.52 -22.40 -10.26
N GLY A 103 0.63 -23.71 -10.45
CA GLY A 103 0.52 -24.70 -9.37
C GLY A 103 1.56 -24.52 -8.25
N PRO A 104 2.87 -24.44 -8.56
CA PRO A 104 3.90 -24.19 -7.56
C PRO A 104 3.72 -22.90 -6.77
N CYS A 105 3.19 -21.82 -7.40
CA CYS A 105 2.89 -20.55 -6.70
C CYS A 105 1.81 -20.76 -5.63
N LYS A 106 0.78 -21.53 -5.93
CA LYS A 106 -0.28 -21.88 -4.96
C LYS A 106 0.25 -22.68 -3.77
N MET A 107 1.28 -23.49 -3.97
CA MET A 107 1.89 -24.27 -2.88
C MET A 107 2.64 -23.38 -1.88
N ILE A 108 3.28 -22.30 -2.33
CA ILE A 108 4.02 -21.41 -1.44
C ILE A 108 3.17 -20.29 -0.84
N ALA A 109 1.97 -20.03 -1.39
CA ALA A 109 1.10 -18.94 -0.95
C ALA A 109 0.79 -18.99 0.56
N PRO A 110 0.42 -20.12 1.17
CA PRO A 110 0.20 -20.19 2.63
C PRO A 110 1.46 -19.81 3.43
N SER A 111 2.64 -20.24 2.97
CA SER A 111 3.91 -19.90 3.63
C SER A 111 4.19 -18.39 3.58
N LEU A 112 3.86 -17.73 2.48
CA LEU A 112 3.99 -16.28 2.36
C LEU A 112 3.00 -15.52 3.26
N GLU A 113 1.79 -16.04 3.43
CA GLU A 113 0.79 -15.49 4.35
C GLU A 113 1.28 -15.60 5.80
N GLU A 114 1.82 -16.76 6.19
CA GLU A 114 2.40 -16.96 7.52
C GLU A 114 3.60 -16.05 7.77
N ILE A 115 4.51 -15.92 6.80
CA ILE A 115 5.68 -15.03 6.90
C ILE A 115 5.25 -13.58 7.01
N ALA A 116 4.24 -13.15 6.24
CA ALA A 116 3.70 -11.81 6.32
C ALA A 116 3.12 -11.49 7.72
N ALA A 117 2.44 -12.46 8.33
CA ALA A 117 1.90 -12.33 9.67
C ALA A 117 3.01 -12.35 10.75
N GLU A 118 3.98 -13.27 10.65
CA GLU A 118 5.08 -13.41 11.61
C GLU A 118 6.03 -12.22 11.61
N LYS A 119 6.29 -11.65 10.41
CA LYS A 119 7.18 -10.49 10.23
C LYS A 119 6.42 -9.18 10.04
N ALA A 120 5.16 -9.14 10.51
CA ALA A 120 4.35 -7.91 10.46
C ALA A 120 5.05 -6.76 11.20
N GLY A 121 5.21 -5.63 10.51
CA GLY A 121 5.95 -4.48 11.04
C GLY A 121 7.45 -4.48 10.76
N GLU A 122 8.04 -5.59 10.31
CA GLU A 122 9.47 -5.72 9.98
C GLU A 122 9.73 -5.90 8.49
N LEU A 123 8.80 -6.54 7.78
CA LEU A 123 8.91 -6.89 6.35
C LEU A 123 7.57 -6.65 5.65
N TYR A 124 7.61 -6.06 4.47
CA TYR A 124 6.46 -6.07 3.57
C TYR A 124 6.47 -7.32 2.71
N VAL A 125 5.32 -7.96 2.55
CA VAL A 125 5.15 -9.06 1.60
C VAL A 125 4.16 -8.63 0.53
N TYR A 126 4.62 -8.56 -0.71
CA TYR A 126 3.85 -8.17 -1.88
C TYR A 126 3.68 -9.33 -2.85
N LYS A 127 2.61 -9.28 -3.62
CA LYS A 127 2.35 -10.23 -4.71
C LYS A 127 2.11 -9.47 -6.01
N VAL A 128 2.73 -9.91 -7.08
CA VAL A 128 2.64 -9.29 -8.41
C VAL A 128 2.26 -10.37 -9.42
N ASN A 129 1.10 -10.22 -10.06
CA ASN A 129 0.66 -11.16 -11.08
C ASN A 129 1.32 -10.82 -12.42
N VAL A 130 2.16 -11.74 -12.94
CA VAL A 130 2.93 -11.52 -14.17
C VAL A 130 2.06 -11.37 -15.43
N ASP A 131 0.83 -11.92 -15.42
CA ASP A 131 -0.09 -11.79 -16.53
C ASP A 131 -0.67 -10.36 -16.62
N ASN A 132 -0.80 -9.68 -15.48
CA ASN A 132 -1.35 -8.32 -15.39
C ASN A 132 -0.26 -7.24 -15.46
N THR A 133 0.99 -7.58 -15.16
CA THR A 133 2.12 -6.65 -15.04
C THR A 133 3.39 -7.17 -15.75
N PRO A 134 3.32 -7.43 -17.07
CA PRO A 134 4.44 -7.98 -17.82
C PRO A 134 5.69 -7.07 -17.81
N GLU A 135 5.52 -5.76 -17.66
CA GLU A 135 6.60 -4.78 -17.56
C GLU A 135 7.42 -4.98 -16.28
N LEU A 136 6.78 -5.28 -15.14
CA LEU A 136 7.46 -5.60 -13.89
C LEU A 136 8.23 -6.92 -14.01
N ALA A 137 7.60 -7.96 -14.57
CA ALA A 137 8.24 -9.23 -14.81
C ALA A 137 9.48 -9.11 -15.71
N HIS A 138 9.39 -8.27 -16.74
CA HIS A 138 10.52 -7.98 -17.63
C HIS A 138 11.65 -7.21 -16.91
N HIS A 139 11.31 -6.18 -16.12
CA HIS A 139 12.28 -5.39 -15.37
C HIS A 139 13.11 -6.25 -14.41
N PHE A 140 12.46 -7.13 -13.65
CA PHE A 140 13.11 -8.06 -12.73
C PHE A 140 13.64 -9.32 -13.41
N LYS A 141 13.57 -9.41 -14.74
CA LYS A 141 14.07 -10.55 -15.54
C LYS A 141 13.50 -11.87 -15.07
N VAL A 142 12.20 -11.90 -14.74
CA VAL A 142 11.49 -13.11 -14.29
C VAL A 142 11.43 -14.11 -15.42
N GLN A 143 12.17 -15.22 -15.31
CA GLN A 143 12.25 -16.29 -16.33
C GLN A 143 11.30 -17.45 -16.03
N GLY A 144 10.75 -17.52 -14.84
CA GLY A 144 9.84 -18.56 -14.39
C GLY A 144 9.16 -18.15 -13.09
N ILE A 145 8.04 -18.77 -12.78
CA ILE A 145 7.27 -18.50 -11.57
C ILE A 145 7.08 -19.77 -10.72
N PRO A 146 7.03 -19.62 -9.37
CA PRO A 146 7.20 -18.37 -8.64
C PRO A 146 8.63 -17.83 -8.70
N THR A 147 8.77 -16.51 -8.65
CA THR A 147 10.04 -15.83 -8.44
C THR A 147 9.88 -14.88 -7.27
N LEU A 148 10.73 -15.04 -6.26
CA LEU A 148 10.81 -14.17 -5.10
C LEU A 148 11.89 -13.11 -5.32
N VAL A 149 11.53 -11.85 -5.11
CA VAL A 149 12.46 -10.73 -5.17
C VAL A 149 12.51 -10.09 -3.79
N LEU A 150 13.66 -10.19 -3.13
CA LEU A 150 13.89 -9.52 -1.86
C LEU A 150 14.51 -8.15 -2.13
N ILE A 151 13.87 -7.14 -1.59
CA ILE A 151 14.27 -5.73 -1.70
C ILE A 151 14.74 -5.27 -0.33
N PRO A 152 16.06 -5.15 -0.12
CA PRO A 152 16.62 -4.62 1.12
C PRO A 152 16.43 -3.09 1.18
N MET A 153 16.64 -2.50 2.35
CA MET A 153 16.58 -1.05 2.52
C MET A 153 17.68 -0.32 1.74
N GLU A 154 18.81 -0.97 1.55
CA GLU A 154 19.95 -0.46 0.80
C GLU A 154 20.47 -1.52 -0.17
N GLY A 155 20.87 -1.09 -1.37
CA GLY A 155 21.42 -1.98 -2.39
C GLY A 155 20.39 -2.42 -3.43
N GLU A 156 20.77 -3.43 -4.21
CA GLU A 156 19.98 -3.92 -5.34
C GLU A 156 19.04 -5.07 -4.92
N PRO A 157 17.89 -5.22 -5.61
CA PRO A 157 17.00 -6.35 -5.39
C PRO A 157 17.68 -7.70 -5.63
N ILE A 158 17.37 -8.68 -4.79
CA ILE A 158 17.93 -10.02 -4.85
C ILE A 158 16.85 -10.99 -5.35
N VAL A 159 17.12 -11.64 -6.48
CA VAL A 159 16.15 -12.50 -7.17
C VAL A 159 16.40 -13.96 -6.85
N LYS A 160 15.34 -14.71 -6.51
CA LYS A 160 15.35 -16.15 -6.29
C LYS A 160 14.21 -16.81 -7.06
N VAL A 161 14.55 -17.63 -8.02
CA VAL A 161 13.59 -18.35 -8.87
C VAL A 161 13.24 -19.70 -8.27
N GLY A 162 11.98 -20.07 -8.33
CA GLY A 162 11.44 -21.39 -7.97
C GLY A 162 10.76 -21.42 -6.60
N ALA A 163 9.84 -22.38 -6.46
CA ALA A 163 9.16 -22.65 -5.20
C ALA A 163 10.13 -23.25 -4.18
N MET A 164 9.99 -22.84 -2.92
CA MET A 164 10.76 -23.38 -1.80
C MET A 164 9.86 -23.48 -0.56
N PRO A 165 10.20 -24.36 0.40
CA PRO A 165 9.47 -24.46 1.66
C PRO A 165 9.64 -23.17 2.48
N LYS A 166 8.75 -22.97 3.47
CA LYS A 166 8.74 -21.78 4.34
C LYS A 166 10.11 -21.49 4.95
N GLU A 167 10.78 -22.53 5.47
CA GLU A 167 12.10 -22.44 6.09
C GLU A 167 13.14 -21.88 5.09
N GLY A 168 13.07 -22.31 3.83
CA GLY A 168 13.95 -21.81 2.77
C GLY A 168 13.68 -20.36 2.40
N ILE A 169 12.42 -19.92 2.47
CA ILE A 169 12.06 -18.50 2.25
C ILE A 169 12.59 -17.66 3.41
N VAL A 170 12.39 -18.10 4.65
CA VAL A 170 12.89 -17.40 5.86
C VAL A 170 14.41 -17.30 5.83
N GLU A 171 15.12 -18.41 5.54
CA GLU A 171 16.59 -18.42 5.41
C GLU A 171 17.06 -17.44 4.31
N PHE A 172 16.37 -17.41 3.16
CA PHE A 172 16.66 -16.48 2.09
C PHE A 172 16.53 -15.02 2.54
N ILE A 173 15.46 -14.68 3.27
CA ILE A 173 15.24 -13.34 3.82
C ILE A 173 16.35 -12.99 4.81
N GLU A 174 16.57 -13.82 5.82
CA GLU A 174 17.49 -13.52 6.93
C GLU A 174 18.95 -13.43 6.47
N THR A 175 19.37 -14.33 5.58
CA THR A 175 20.75 -14.32 5.05
C THR A 175 21.06 -13.04 4.27
N ASN A 176 20.06 -12.44 3.63
CA ASN A 176 20.26 -11.31 2.75
C ASN A 176 19.94 -9.95 3.40
N LEU A 177 19.15 -9.92 4.47
CA LEU A 177 18.88 -8.69 5.22
C LEU A 177 19.90 -8.42 6.33
N ASN A 178 20.60 -9.43 6.84
CA ASN A 178 21.58 -9.31 7.93
C ASN A 178 23.04 -9.15 7.45
N LYS A 179 23.22 -8.64 6.22
CA LYS A 179 24.57 -8.39 5.64
C LYS A 179 25.05 -6.98 5.89
#